data_bd962400d2638ab91a85cb82c01beed4
#
_entry.id   bd962400d2638ab91a85cb82c01beed4
#
_cell.length_a   1.000
_cell.length_b   1.000
_cell.length_c   1.000
_cell.angle_alpha   90.00
_cell.angle_beta   90.00
_cell.angle_gamma   90.00
#
_symmetry.space_group_name_H-M   'P 1'
#
loop_
_entity.id
_entity.type
_entity.pdbx_description
1 polymer ?
#
loop_
_entity_poly.entity_id
_entity_poly.type
_entity_poly.pdbx_seq_one_letter_code
_entity_poly.pdbx_strand_id
1 'polypeptide(L)'
;MSSSSLEGANMSVVHSFPKLYAIDKNGKIKVWTAAVLQSKGGSSSSATSRTTHGYIDGKQQTAYRDYNTGKNIGRSNETTPLAQCIAETQRKWTDKKEKEAYSETKPADCGEGYGDISGNGVGGGYGDGGDGDGDGDGGVAFTVGPFLPMLAQTFNPADAISAAATATATGSRKKKVITFPCFVQPKLDGLRCVSYATHSTGVALQSRTGAFFTGLPAIAAALRPYLSQHPNIVIDGELYTDQMPFEELAGLIKKKKITDDDVERLMKVKYHVYDIYDRTLPDMPYSERLAVLAAAVRRCGCVANDAFHSGGTHSTASARMLRSDTEAATMVVLVRTEKVAALADFRRLFAEFVEAGYEGIMLRNAAGIYCANYRSNDLQKYKEFMEEEYRIIDFTQGEGRDAGAVIWVCETADGKVFTVRPRGSLNQRRDWFSDGDKYIGKNLTVIYQELTEDGKPRFPVGKALRVGY
;
A
#
# COMPACT_ATOMS: atom_id res chain seq x y z
N MET A 1 8.64 38.77 -4.60
CA MET A 1 9.99 39.11 -5.04
C MET A 1 10.70 37.81 -5.43
N SER A 2 11.16 37.74 -6.65
CA SER A 2 11.65 36.58 -7.36
C SER A 2 12.95 36.03 -6.78
N SER A 3 12.96 34.74 -6.46
CA SER A 3 14.17 33.99 -6.06
C SER A 3 14.87 33.37 -7.29
N SER A 4 15.38 34.24 -8.16
CA SER A 4 16.20 33.85 -9.30
C SER A 4 17.52 34.59 -9.24
N SER A 5 18.50 34.11 -8.45
CA SER A 5 19.91 34.43 -8.62
C SER A 5 20.77 33.85 -7.47
N LEU A 6 20.95 32.53 -7.45
CA LEU A 6 22.06 31.88 -6.76
C LEU A 6 22.62 30.74 -7.65
N GLU A 7 22.86 31.07 -8.91
CA GLU A 7 23.84 30.32 -9.71
C GLU A 7 25.22 30.87 -9.34
N GLY A 8 25.77 30.33 -8.24
CA GLY A 8 26.97 30.83 -7.62
C GLY A 8 28.21 30.03 -8.03
N ALA A 9 29.17 30.73 -8.59
CA ALA A 9 30.51 30.26 -8.94
C ALA A 9 31.38 29.79 -7.76
N ASN A 10 30.80 29.54 -6.56
CA ASN A 10 31.60 29.24 -5.37
C ASN A 10 31.13 28.02 -4.53
N MET A 11 30.28 27.16 -5.07
CA MET A 11 29.87 25.92 -4.38
C MET A 11 30.50 24.68 -5.05
N SER A 12 31.04 23.78 -4.24
CA SER A 12 31.53 22.46 -4.69
C SER A 12 30.62 21.35 -4.25
N VAL A 13 30.46 20.33 -5.11
CA VAL A 13 29.79 19.09 -4.74
C VAL A 13 30.69 18.30 -3.80
N VAL A 14 30.24 18.07 -2.57
CA VAL A 14 30.96 17.29 -1.54
C VAL A 14 30.43 15.87 -1.39
N HIS A 15 29.19 15.63 -1.83
CA HIS A 15 28.60 14.30 -1.86
C HIS A 15 27.58 14.21 -3.00
N SER A 16 27.58 13.11 -3.75
CA SER A 16 26.60 12.84 -4.81
C SER A 16 25.99 11.46 -4.64
N PHE A 17 24.71 11.35 -4.95
CA PHE A 17 23.98 10.09 -4.90
C PHE A 17 23.84 9.52 -6.31
N PRO A 18 23.80 8.17 -6.48
CA PRO A 18 23.50 7.55 -7.76
C PRO A 18 22.21 8.09 -8.37
N LYS A 19 22.20 8.22 -9.70
CA LYS A 19 20.97 8.64 -10.42
C LYS A 19 19.89 7.60 -10.25
N LEU A 20 18.67 8.06 -10.12
CA LEU A 20 17.50 7.21 -10.02
C LEU A 20 16.58 7.44 -11.22
N TYR A 21 15.98 6.37 -11.72
CA TYR A 21 15.10 6.37 -12.87
C TYR A 21 13.77 5.70 -12.51
N ALA A 22 12.67 6.17 -13.08
CA ALA A 22 11.35 5.54 -12.98
C ALA A 22 10.62 5.69 -14.31
N ILE A 23 9.71 4.76 -14.62
CA ILE A 23 8.82 4.88 -15.77
C ILE A 23 7.48 5.43 -15.26
N ASP A 24 6.94 6.41 -15.96
CA ASP A 24 5.59 6.91 -15.67
C ASP A 24 4.52 6.02 -16.34
N LYS A 25 3.25 6.33 -16.04
CA LYS A 25 2.10 5.60 -16.58
C LYS A 25 1.98 5.62 -18.12
N ASN A 26 2.76 6.48 -18.80
CA ASN A 26 2.77 6.61 -20.25
C ASN A 26 4.06 6.03 -20.87
N GLY A 27 4.85 5.27 -20.10
CA GLY A 27 6.11 4.68 -20.55
C GLY A 27 7.28 5.65 -20.61
N LYS A 28 7.13 6.92 -20.21
CA LYS A 28 8.21 7.91 -20.26
C LYS A 28 9.14 7.79 -19.06
N ILE A 29 10.45 7.86 -19.33
CA ILE A 29 11.47 7.72 -18.29
C ILE A 29 11.62 9.05 -17.54
N LYS A 30 11.43 9.01 -16.23
CA LYS A 30 11.76 10.08 -15.29
C LYS A 30 13.15 9.84 -14.73
N VAL A 31 13.87 10.92 -14.47
CA VAL A 31 15.16 10.90 -13.78
C VAL A 31 15.08 11.75 -12.50
N TRP A 32 15.76 11.30 -11.47
CA TRP A 32 15.94 12.03 -10.23
C TRP A 32 17.40 11.94 -9.78
N THR A 33 18.00 13.09 -9.43
CA THR A 33 19.37 13.17 -8.97
C THR A 33 19.45 14.01 -7.70
N ALA A 34 20.44 13.70 -6.84
CA ALA A 34 20.70 14.48 -5.64
C ALA A 34 22.21 14.67 -5.43
N ALA A 35 22.56 15.81 -4.90
CA ALA A 35 23.91 16.13 -4.49
C ALA A 35 23.89 17.07 -3.28
N VAL A 36 24.94 17.01 -2.48
CA VAL A 36 25.20 17.95 -1.38
C VAL A 36 26.36 18.86 -1.78
N LEU A 37 26.13 20.14 -1.62
CA LEU A 37 27.08 21.21 -1.96
C LEU A 37 27.53 21.94 -0.71
N GLN A 38 28.77 22.44 -0.75
CA GLN A 38 29.36 23.29 0.28
C GLN A 38 30.14 24.42 -0.36
N SER A 39 30.19 25.59 0.25
CA SER A 39 30.90 26.76 -0.24
C SER A 39 32.42 26.51 -0.27
N LYS A 40 33.10 26.89 -1.37
CA LYS A 40 34.55 26.86 -1.47
C LYS A 40 35.13 28.00 -0.65
N GLY A 41 35.84 27.69 0.45
CA GLY A 41 36.53 28.69 1.28
C GLY A 41 35.70 29.33 2.39
N GLY A 42 34.49 28.85 2.64
CA GLY A 42 33.67 29.28 3.77
C GLY A 42 33.87 28.39 5.00
N SER A 43 33.72 28.96 6.17
CA SER A 43 33.62 28.25 7.45
C SER A 43 32.66 27.06 7.30
N SER A 44 33.00 25.92 7.90
CA SER A 44 32.32 24.61 7.91
C SER A 44 30.84 24.60 8.34
N SER A 45 30.16 25.76 8.37
CA SER A 45 28.90 26.01 9.08
C SER A 45 27.62 25.85 8.27
N SER A 46 27.69 25.61 6.95
CA SER A 46 26.47 25.40 6.13
C SER A 46 26.68 24.39 5.00
N ALA A 47 25.61 23.72 4.59
CA ALA A 47 25.57 22.84 3.44
C ALA A 47 24.22 23.00 2.71
N THR A 48 24.20 22.71 1.41
CA THR A 48 22.99 22.83 0.59
C THR A 48 22.72 21.52 -0.14
N SER A 49 21.53 20.95 -0.03
CA SER A 49 21.13 19.85 -0.89
C SER A 49 20.54 20.36 -2.19
N ARG A 50 20.98 19.81 -3.31
CA ARG A 50 20.44 20.04 -4.65
C ARG A 50 19.75 18.79 -5.13
N THR A 51 18.48 18.87 -5.49
CA THR A 51 17.73 17.77 -6.10
C THR A 51 17.22 18.21 -7.47
N THR A 52 17.43 17.38 -8.50
CA THR A 52 16.92 17.65 -9.84
C THR A 52 16.06 16.49 -10.31
N HIS A 53 14.88 16.78 -10.87
CA HIS A 53 13.95 15.76 -11.34
C HIS A 53 13.16 16.24 -12.56
N GLY A 54 12.71 15.30 -13.37
CA GLY A 54 11.94 15.55 -14.59
C GLY A 54 11.97 14.34 -15.50
N TYR A 55 11.49 14.50 -16.73
CA TYR A 55 11.68 13.49 -17.76
C TYR A 55 13.12 13.55 -18.31
N ILE A 56 13.68 12.38 -18.69
CA ILE A 56 15.08 12.29 -19.14
C ILE A 56 15.33 13.17 -20.37
N ASP A 57 14.37 13.24 -21.29
CA ASP A 57 14.42 14.03 -22.52
C ASP A 57 13.55 15.28 -22.44
N GLY A 58 13.19 15.73 -21.24
CA GLY A 58 12.30 16.86 -21.00
C GLY A 58 12.85 17.93 -20.07
N LYS A 59 12.04 18.92 -19.79
CA LYS A 59 12.40 19.97 -18.83
C LYS A 59 12.57 19.37 -17.44
N GLN A 60 13.75 19.60 -16.87
CA GLN A 60 14.07 19.21 -15.50
C GLN A 60 13.91 20.39 -14.53
N GLN A 61 13.46 20.10 -13.33
CA GLN A 61 13.31 21.06 -12.24
C GLN A 61 14.37 20.80 -11.18
N THR A 62 15.02 21.86 -10.73
CA THR A 62 16.04 21.78 -9.68
C THR A 62 15.54 22.52 -8.44
N ALA A 63 15.68 21.89 -7.29
CA ALA A 63 15.36 22.48 -5.99
C ALA A 63 16.59 22.45 -5.09
N TYR A 64 16.77 23.51 -4.32
CA TYR A 64 17.83 23.67 -3.33
C TYR A 64 17.22 23.75 -1.94
N ARG A 65 17.96 23.24 -0.94
CA ARG A 65 17.59 23.37 0.47
C ARG A 65 18.85 23.55 1.31
N ASP A 66 18.90 24.63 2.06
CA ASP A 66 20.03 25.00 2.92
C ASP A 66 19.90 24.38 4.31
N TYR A 67 21.07 24.05 4.88
CA TYR A 67 21.25 23.52 6.22
C TYR A 67 22.31 24.40 6.92
N ASN A 68 21.84 25.30 7.76
CA ASN A 68 22.70 26.25 8.47
C ASN A 68 23.03 25.79 9.89
N THR A 69 22.28 24.81 10.40
CA THR A 69 22.47 24.23 11.74
C THR A 69 22.39 22.73 11.68
N GLY A 70 23.13 22.04 12.54
CA GLY A 70 22.96 20.60 12.79
C GLY A 70 21.77 20.30 13.68
N LYS A 71 21.59 19.03 14.03
CA LYS A 71 20.59 18.59 15.02
C LYS A 71 21.24 18.12 16.30
N ASN A 72 20.44 18.09 17.39
CA ASN A 72 20.85 17.59 18.70
C ASN A 72 22.06 18.33 19.30
N ILE A 73 22.16 19.62 19.07
CA ILE A 73 23.25 20.47 19.54
C ILE A 73 23.44 20.27 21.06
N GLY A 74 24.69 20.00 21.48
CA GLY A 74 25.05 19.75 22.90
C GLY A 74 24.70 18.35 23.42
N ARG A 75 24.30 17.40 22.54
CA ARG A 75 24.03 16.00 22.91
C ARG A 75 25.08 15.07 22.30
N SER A 76 25.19 13.84 22.83
CA SER A 76 26.13 12.82 22.32
C SER A 76 25.92 12.42 20.85
N ASN A 77 24.73 12.71 20.29
CA ASN A 77 24.37 12.47 18.90
C ASN A 77 24.22 13.79 18.09
N GLU A 78 24.95 14.81 18.45
CA GLU A 78 25.01 16.06 17.70
C GLU A 78 25.51 15.83 16.28
N THR A 79 24.90 16.52 15.33
CA THR A 79 25.33 16.48 13.92
C THR A 79 25.73 17.86 13.42
N THR A 80 26.74 17.93 12.57
CA THR A 80 27.08 19.16 11.83
C THR A 80 26.03 19.45 10.75
N PRO A 81 25.91 20.69 10.25
CA PRO A 81 25.04 21.02 9.11
C PRO A 81 25.29 20.13 7.89
N LEU A 82 26.56 19.83 7.59
CA LEU A 82 26.93 18.95 6.49
C LEU A 82 26.46 17.50 6.74
N ALA A 83 26.71 16.94 7.90
CA ALA A 83 26.27 15.60 8.27
C ALA A 83 24.74 15.50 8.23
N GLN A 84 24.04 16.52 8.72
CA GLN A 84 22.59 16.62 8.67
C GLN A 84 22.05 16.67 7.23
N CYS A 85 22.69 17.48 6.37
CA CYS A 85 22.34 17.61 4.95
C CYS A 85 22.51 16.27 4.22
N ILE A 86 23.63 15.57 4.44
CA ILE A 86 23.89 14.25 3.84
C ILE A 86 22.83 13.25 4.33
N ALA A 87 22.59 13.14 5.62
CA ALA A 87 21.62 12.20 6.21
C ALA A 87 20.20 12.42 5.69
N GLU A 88 19.72 13.67 5.63
CA GLU A 88 18.39 13.99 5.10
C GLU A 88 18.28 13.77 3.59
N THR A 89 19.35 14.03 2.83
CA THR A 89 19.38 13.78 1.39
C THR A 89 19.44 12.29 1.09
N GLN A 90 20.22 11.51 1.86
CA GLN A 90 20.24 10.05 1.80
C GLN A 90 18.86 9.47 2.08
N ARG A 91 18.17 9.96 3.12
CA ARG A 91 16.81 9.51 3.42
C ARG A 91 15.84 9.76 2.26
N LYS A 92 15.91 10.95 1.62
CA LYS A 92 15.09 11.25 0.44
C LYS A 92 15.43 10.31 -0.74
N TRP A 93 16.71 10.01 -0.95
CA TRP A 93 17.17 9.10 -1.99
C TRP A 93 16.65 7.67 -1.73
N THR A 94 16.75 7.19 -0.50
CA THR A 94 16.17 5.91 -0.07
C THR A 94 14.65 5.89 -0.23
N ASP A 95 13.96 6.96 0.22
CA ASP A 95 12.50 7.08 0.06
C ASP A 95 12.06 7.03 -1.41
N LYS A 96 12.85 7.61 -2.34
CA LYS A 96 12.59 7.51 -3.79
C LYS A 96 12.67 6.06 -4.29
N LYS A 97 13.66 5.28 -3.83
CA LYS A 97 13.79 3.86 -4.19
C LYS A 97 12.69 3.00 -3.56
N GLU A 98 12.45 3.18 -2.27
CA GLU A 98 11.58 2.29 -1.50
C GLU A 98 10.09 2.64 -1.61
N LYS A 99 9.76 3.92 -1.79
CA LYS A 99 8.36 4.40 -1.75
C LYS A 99 7.82 4.89 -3.09
N GLU A 100 8.70 5.24 -4.03
CA GLU A 100 8.29 5.85 -5.30
C GLU A 100 8.75 5.03 -6.53
N ALA A 101 9.22 3.79 -6.32
CA ALA A 101 9.61 2.84 -7.36
C ALA A 101 10.71 3.34 -8.32
N TYR A 102 11.62 4.20 -7.85
CA TYR A 102 12.81 4.55 -8.61
C TYR A 102 13.90 3.47 -8.47
N SER A 103 14.66 3.23 -9.55
CA SER A 103 15.79 2.30 -9.62
C SER A 103 17.06 3.02 -10.05
N GLU A 104 18.22 2.53 -9.65
CA GLU A 104 19.52 3.01 -10.15
C GLU A 104 19.78 2.57 -11.59
N THR A 105 19.14 1.51 -12.04
CA THR A 105 19.26 1.03 -13.42
C THR A 105 18.35 1.86 -14.33
N LYS A 106 18.93 2.48 -15.37
CA LYS A 106 18.14 3.16 -16.41
C LYS A 106 17.34 2.10 -17.17
N PRO A 107 16.00 2.23 -17.26
CA PRO A 107 15.21 1.37 -18.14
C PRO A 107 15.74 1.47 -19.57
N ALA A 108 15.76 0.36 -20.31
CA ALA A 108 16.05 0.37 -21.73
C ALA A 108 15.06 1.31 -22.44
N ASP A 109 15.54 2.13 -23.38
CA ASP A 109 14.67 3.00 -24.16
C ASP A 109 13.66 2.13 -24.90
N CYS A 110 12.41 2.13 -24.44
CA CYS A 110 11.28 1.61 -25.19
C CYS A 110 11.02 2.64 -26.30
N GLY A 111 11.72 2.48 -27.42
CA GLY A 111 11.44 3.20 -28.65
C GLY A 111 9.97 3.06 -29.01
N GLU A 112 9.39 4.11 -29.56
CA GLU A 112 8.01 4.18 -30.03
C GLU A 112 7.66 2.94 -30.85
N GLY A 113 6.67 2.15 -30.39
CA GLY A 113 6.16 1.03 -31.15
C GLY A 113 5.75 -0.14 -30.26
N TYR A 114 4.52 -0.15 -29.81
CA TYR A 114 3.81 -1.39 -29.53
C TYR A 114 3.61 -2.09 -30.89
N GLY A 115 4.63 -2.84 -31.31
CA GLY A 115 4.64 -3.71 -32.48
C GLY A 115 4.93 -5.10 -32.02
N ASP A 116 3.97 -5.96 -32.29
CA ASP A 116 4.00 -7.41 -32.43
C ASP A 116 5.37 -8.09 -32.28
N ILE A 117 5.57 -8.88 -31.22
CA ILE A 117 6.73 -9.77 -31.10
C ILE A 117 6.29 -11.21 -31.42
N SER A 118 6.07 -11.43 -32.71
CA SER A 118 6.18 -12.75 -33.32
C SER A 118 7.38 -12.72 -34.29
N GLY A 119 8.43 -13.51 -34.04
CA GLY A 119 9.43 -13.72 -35.06
C GLY A 119 10.85 -13.95 -34.59
N ASN A 120 11.29 -15.17 -34.77
CA ASN A 120 12.64 -15.68 -34.84
C ASN A 120 13.70 -14.72 -35.44
N GLY A 121 14.91 -14.71 -34.87
CA GLY A 121 16.07 -14.09 -35.53
C GLY A 121 17.39 -14.41 -34.85
N VAL A 122 18.07 -15.40 -35.38
CA VAL A 122 19.47 -15.82 -35.11
C VAL A 122 20.46 -14.82 -35.67
N GLY A 123 21.63 -14.67 -35.00
CA GLY A 123 22.89 -14.10 -35.53
C GLY A 123 23.53 -13.14 -34.54
N GLY A 124 24.67 -13.33 -33.99
CA GLY A 124 25.90 -13.85 -34.50
C GLY A 124 26.99 -12.79 -34.29
N GLY A 125 28.08 -13.12 -33.57
CA GLY A 125 29.31 -12.39 -33.76
C GLY A 125 30.21 -12.15 -32.55
N TYR A 126 31.17 -13.05 -32.29
CA TYR A 126 32.61 -12.91 -31.92
C TYR A 126 32.99 -11.95 -30.75
N GLY A 127 33.67 -12.41 -29.76
CA GLY A 127 35.00 -12.91 -29.64
C GLY A 127 35.50 -13.09 -28.24
N ASP A 128 36.19 -14.16 -28.11
CA ASP A 128 37.43 -14.46 -27.43
C ASP A 128 37.51 -14.59 -25.90
N GLY A 129 37.83 -15.81 -25.51
CA GLY A 129 38.90 -16.26 -24.63
C GLY A 129 38.73 -16.20 -23.12
N GLY A 130 38.47 -17.36 -22.51
CA GLY A 130 38.72 -17.54 -21.08
C GLY A 130 38.09 -18.82 -20.53
N ASP A 131 38.91 -19.89 -20.44
CA ASP A 131 38.54 -21.21 -19.88
C ASP A 131 38.12 -21.10 -18.42
N GLY A 132 36.99 -21.73 -18.08
CA GLY A 132 36.52 -21.89 -16.73
C GLY A 132 35.32 -22.82 -16.70
N ASP A 133 35.59 -24.13 -16.44
CA ASP A 133 34.59 -25.16 -16.25
C ASP A 133 33.63 -24.76 -15.12
N GLY A 134 32.34 -24.66 -15.42
CA GLY A 134 31.28 -24.43 -14.48
C GLY A 134 29.94 -24.69 -15.13
N ASP A 135 29.30 -25.80 -14.78
CA ASP A 135 27.94 -26.17 -15.17
C ASP A 135 26.97 -25.03 -14.85
N GLY A 136 26.67 -24.23 -15.86
CA GLY A 136 25.76 -23.10 -15.78
C GLY A 136 24.42 -23.42 -16.35
N ASP A 137 23.48 -23.84 -15.52
CA ASP A 137 22.06 -23.73 -15.79
C ASP A 137 21.71 -22.28 -16.15
N GLY A 138 21.34 -22.03 -17.40
CA GLY A 138 21.04 -20.72 -17.97
C GLY A 138 19.75 -20.08 -17.43
N GLY A 139 19.63 -19.94 -16.12
CA GLY A 139 18.54 -19.25 -15.46
C GLY A 139 18.71 -17.72 -15.56
N VAL A 140 17.82 -17.07 -16.29
CA VAL A 140 17.73 -15.59 -16.32
C VAL A 140 17.53 -15.08 -14.90
N ALA A 141 18.54 -14.39 -14.36
CA ALA A 141 18.49 -13.83 -13.01
C ALA A 141 17.50 -12.65 -12.95
N PHE A 142 16.29 -12.92 -12.55
CA PHE A 142 15.35 -11.87 -12.21
C PHE A 142 15.67 -11.31 -10.82
N THR A 143 16.40 -10.20 -10.76
CA THR A 143 16.46 -9.36 -9.57
C THR A 143 15.11 -8.63 -9.42
N VAL A 144 14.14 -9.28 -8.81
CA VAL A 144 12.82 -8.71 -8.60
C VAL A 144 12.88 -7.80 -7.38
N GLY A 145 12.85 -6.49 -7.59
CA GLY A 145 12.59 -5.52 -6.52
C GLY A 145 11.20 -5.77 -5.89
N PRO A 146 10.87 -5.13 -4.75
CA PRO A 146 9.61 -5.35 -4.06
C PRO A 146 8.42 -5.06 -4.99
N PHE A 147 7.46 -5.99 -5.05
CA PHE A 147 6.22 -5.80 -5.80
C PHE A 147 5.22 -5.00 -4.96
N LEU A 148 4.82 -3.83 -5.44
CA LEU A 148 3.84 -2.99 -4.74
C LEU A 148 2.43 -3.26 -5.28
N PRO A 149 1.48 -3.69 -4.43
CA PRO A 149 0.16 -4.11 -4.90
C PRO A 149 -0.74 -2.94 -5.32
N MET A 150 -1.78 -3.28 -6.08
CA MET A 150 -2.88 -2.37 -6.43
C MET A 150 -3.61 -1.89 -5.17
N LEU A 151 -3.97 -0.61 -5.12
CA LEU A 151 -4.66 0.02 -3.99
C LEU A 151 -6.11 0.35 -4.34
N ALA A 152 -7.00 0.26 -3.35
CA ALA A 152 -8.42 0.54 -3.50
C ALA A 152 -8.75 2.04 -3.36
N GLN A 153 -9.69 2.55 -4.17
CA GLN A 153 -10.42 3.79 -3.92
C GLN A 153 -11.52 3.58 -2.86
N THR A 154 -12.14 4.67 -2.43
CA THR A 154 -13.36 4.59 -1.61
C THR A 154 -14.57 4.56 -2.53
N PHE A 155 -15.46 3.59 -2.32
CA PHE A 155 -16.74 3.49 -3.02
C PHE A 155 -17.74 4.47 -2.42
N ASN A 156 -18.44 5.18 -3.29
CA ASN A 156 -19.58 6.02 -2.90
C ASN A 156 -20.82 5.52 -3.64
N PRO A 157 -21.82 4.98 -2.95
CA PRO A 157 -23.04 4.49 -3.58
C PRO A 157 -23.78 5.54 -4.43
N ALA A 158 -23.71 6.83 -4.07
CA ALA A 158 -24.32 7.91 -4.83
C ALA A 158 -23.67 8.10 -6.21
N ASP A 159 -22.35 7.91 -6.32
CA ASP A 159 -21.65 7.98 -7.61
C ASP A 159 -22.09 6.84 -8.56
N ALA A 160 -22.35 5.65 -8.05
CA ALA A 160 -22.83 4.51 -8.83
C ALA A 160 -24.28 4.74 -9.34
N ILE A 161 -25.14 5.33 -8.52
CA ILE A 161 -26.51 5.69 -8.90
C ILE A 161 -26.48 6.78 -10.00
N SER A 162 -25.67 7.80 -9.81
CA SER A 162 -25.50 8.90 -10.76
C SER A 162 -24.95 8.42 -12.10
N ALA A 163 -23.97 7.49 -12.10
CA ALA A 163 -23.40 6.93 -13.30
C ALA A 163 -24.41 6.09 -14.10
N ALA A 164 -25.28 5.35 -13.42
CA ALA A 164 -26.36 4.61 -14.07
C ALA A 164 -27.38 5.53 -14.75
N ALA A 165 -27.70 6.68 -14.13
CA ALA A 165 -28.62 7.68 -14.65
C ALA A 165 -28.04 8.47 -15.84
N THR A 166 -26.70 8.68 -15.89
CA THR A 166 -26.02 9.48 -16.93
C THR A 166 -25.42 8.66 -18.07
N ALA A 167 -25.65 7.33 -18.09
CA ALA A 167 -25.17 6.46 -19.16
C ALA A 167 -25.66 6.85 -20.58
N THR A 168 -26.66 7.74 -20.66
CA THR A 168 -27.25 8.26 -21.90
C THR A 168 -26.67 9.63 -22.35
N ALA A 169 -25.81 10.29 -21.54
CA ALA A 169 -25.27 11.62 -21.87
C ALA A 169 -23.87 11.51 -22.48
N THR A 170 -23.75 11.90 -23.75
CA THR A 170 -22.49 12.00 -24.49
C THR A 170 -21.72 13.26 -24.07
N GLY A 171 -20.46 13.17 -23.66
CA GLY A 171 -19.53 14.29 -23.66
C GLY A 171 -18.77 14.66 -22.39
N SER A 172 -19.04 14.06 -21.25
CA SER A 172 -18.27 14.34 -20.02
C SER A 172 -17.21 13.25 -19.75
N ARG A 173 -16.01 13.65 -19.26
CA ARG A 173 -14.99 12.69 -18.78
C ARG A 173 -15.62 11.82 -17.70
N LYS A 174 -16.03 10.59 -18.07
CA LYS A 174 -16.67 9.65 -17.14
C LYS A 174 -15.69 9.36 -15.99
N LYS A 175 -16.07 9.75 -14.77
CA LYS A 175 -15.40 9.29 -13.57
C LYS A 175 -15.49 7.76 -13.57
N LYS A 176 -14.33 7.05 -13.55
CA LYS A 176 -14.34 5.58 -13.51
C LYS A 176 -14.91 5.17 -12.16
N VAL A 177 -16.08 4.58 -12.16
CA VAL A 177 -16.81 4.08 -11.00
C VAL A 177 -16.98 2.57 -11.11
N ILE A 178 -17.34 1.91 -10.01
CA ILE A 178 -17.82 0.53 -10.07
C ILE A 178 -19.08 0.47 -10.92
N THR A 179 -19.10 -0.42 -11.89
CA THR A 179 -20.24 -0.68 -12.78
C THR A 179 -20.81 -2.06 -12.48
N PHE A 180 -22.13 -2.13 -12.35
CA PHE A 180 -22.79 -3.43 -12.19
C PHE A 180 -23.02 -4.08 -13.58
N PRO A 181 -22.87 -5.42 -13.69
CA PRO A 181 -22.48 -6.36 -12.63
C PRO A 181 -21.01 -6.23 -12.23
N CYS A 182 -20.73 -6.35 -10.93
CA CYS A 182 -19.40 -6.33 -10.37
C CYS A 182 -19.16 -7.52 -9.44
N PHE A 183 -17.92 -7.70 -8.99
CA PHE A 183 -17.57 -8.67 -7.96
C PHE A 183 -17.43 -7.99 -6.60
N VAL A 184 -17.85 -8.73 -5.58
CA VAL A 184 -17.91 -8.27 -4.20
C VAL A 184 -17.24 -9.28 -3.29
N GLN A 185 -16.45 -8.81 -2.34
CA GLN A 185 -15.69 -9.60 -1.36
C GLN A 185 -15.83 -8.98 0.03
N PRO A 186 -15.80 -9.76 1.13
CA PRO A 186 -15.67 -9.20 2.47
C PRO A 186 -14.34 -8.43 2.58
N LYS A 187 -14.37 -7.32 3.29
CA LYS A 187 -13.15 -6.58 3.64
C LYS A 187 -12.60 -7.14 4.93
N LEU A 188 -11.52 -7.87 4.81
CA LEU A 188 -10.80 -8.45 5.93
C LEU A 188 -10.02 -7.37 6.69
N ASP A 189 -9.94 -7.51 7.99
CA ASP A 189 -9.15 -6.64 8.87
C ASP A 189 -7.86 -7.37 9.27
N GLY A 190 -6.90 -7.40 8.36
CA GLY A 190 -5.65 -8.11 8.49
C GLY A 190 -4.44 -7.33 7.97
N LEU A 191 -3.35 -8.03 7.68
CA LEU A 191 -2.15 -7.45 7.08
C LEU A 191 -2.04 -7.86 5.61
N ARG A 192 -2.09 -6.86 4.70
CA ARG A 192 -1.88 -7.10 3.28
C ARG A 192 -0.59 -7.83 3.01
N CYS A 193 -0.68 -8.93 2.28
CA CYS A 193 0.46 -9.71 1.85
C CYS A 193 0.39 -9.97 0.34
N VAL A 194 1.51 -9.83 -0.35
CA VAL A 194 1.71 -10.35 -1.70
C VAL A 194 2.76 -11.44 -1.67
N SER A 195 2.56 -12.50 -2.42
CA SER A 195 3.49 -13.62 -2.48
C SER A 195 3.91 -13.92 -3.92
N TYR A 196 5.18 -14.26 -4.10
CA TYR A 196 5.78 -14.60 -5.40
C TYR A 196 7.02 -15.45 -5.24
N ALA A 197 7.45 -16.12 -6.31
CA ALA A 197 8.66 -16.93 -6.32
C ALA A 197 9.93 -16.07 -6.21
N THR A 198 10.94 -16.57 -5.46
CA THR A 198 12.28 -15.99 -5.37
C THR A 198 13.35 -17.05 -5.59
N HIS A 199 14.52 -16.67 -6.10
CA HIS A 199 15.61 -17.61 -6.33
C HIS A 199 16.26 -18.14 -5.04
N SER A 200 16.29 -17.34 -3.98
CA SER A 200 17.03 -17.67 -2.75
C SER A 200 16.19 -18.40 -1.69
N THR A 201 14.89 -18.09 -1.60
CA THR A 201 14.01 -18.59 -0.53
C THR A 201 12.83 -19.41 -1.02
N GLY A 202 12.66 -19.48 -2.34
CA GLY A 202 11.53 -20.16 -2.99
C GLY A 202 10.25 -19.32 -3.00
N VAL A 203 9.83 -18.70 -1.90
CA VAL A 203 8.62 -17.87 -1.81
C VAL A 203 8.87 -16.65 -0.93
N ALA A 204 8.62 -15.48 -1.46
CA ALA A 204 8.54 -14.24 -0.71
C ALA A 204 7.12 -14.02 -0.20
N LEU A 205 6.97 -13.58 1.04
CA LEU A 205 5.76 -13.01 1.61
C LEU A 205 6.07 -11.55 1.96
N GLN A 206 5.40 -10.61 1.29
CA GLN A 206 5.75 -9.20 1.34
C GLN A 206 4.55 -8.33 1.70
N SER A 207 4.77 -7.36 2.58
CA SER A 207 3.75 -6.38 2.97
C SER A 207 3.43 -5.39 1.85
N ARG A 208 2.35 -4.64 2.02
CA ARG A 208 1.93 -3.55 1.10
C ARG A 208 3.05 -2.53 0.81
N THR A 209 3.96 -2.31 1.75
CA THR A 209 5.03 -1.30 1.66
C THR A 209 6.38 -1.88 1.27
N GLY A 210 6.46 -3.19 0.96
CA GLY A 210 7.67 -3.84 0.50
C GLY A 210 8.48 -4.57 1.58
N ALA A 211 8.09 -4.49 2.87
CA ALA A 211 8.76 -5.23 3.93
C ALA A 211 8.39 -6.72 3.90
N PHE A 212 9.37 -7.61 4.14
CA PHE A 212 9.15 -9.05 4.11
C PHE A 212 8.65 -9.59 5.45
N PHE A 213 7.74 -10.56 5.39
CA PHE A 213 7.31 -11.37 6.50
C PHE A 213 8.13 -12.66 6.54
N THR A 214 8.91 -12.85 7.58
CA THR A 214 9.81 -14.02 7.74
C THR A 214 9.25 -15.09 8.66
N GLY A 215 8.28 -14.76 9.50
CA GLY A 215 7.72 -15.63 10.54
C GLY A 215 6.62 -16.59 10.10
N LEU A 216 6.38 -16.79 8.79
CA LEU A 216 5.24 -17.55 8.26
C LEU A 216 5.67 -18.72 7.34
N PRO A 217 6.52 -19.64 7.82
CA PRO A 217 7.06 -20.72 6.99
C PRO A 217 5.99 -21.69 6.47
N ALA A 218 4.92 -21.92 7.21
CA ALA A 218 3.82 -22.80 6.79
C ALA A 218 3.08 -22.27 5.56
N ILE A 219 2.80 -20.96 5.52
CA ILE A 219 2.19 -20.31 4.36
C ILE A 219 3.13 -20.35 3.15
N ALA A 220 4.43 -20.05 3.35
CA ALA A 220 5.42 -20.13 2.28
C ALA A 220 5.56 -21.56 1.72
N ALA A 221 5.54 -22.58 2.59
CA ALA A 221 5.57 -23.98 2.18
C ALA A 221 4.33 -24.38 1.36
N ALA A 222 3.15 -23.93 1.73
CA ALA A 222 1.91 -24.19 1.00
C ALA A 222 1.88 -23.56 -0.40
N LEU A 223 2.49 -22.39 -0.57
CA LEU A 223 2.54 -21.67 -1.86
C LEU A 223 3.65 -22.17 -2.80
N ARG A 224 4.72 -22.75 -2.25
CA ARG A 224 5.92 -23.13 -2.99
C ARG A 224 5.65 -24.04 -4.18
N PRO A 225 4.83 -25.12 -4.09
CA PRO A 225 4.58 -26.02 -5.22
C PRO A 225 3.99 -25.31 -6.43
N TYR A 226 3.15 -24.31 -6.22
CA TYR A 226 2.55 -23.55 -7.31
C TYR A 226 3.49 -22.45 -7.82
N LEU A 227 4.06 -21.63 -6.94
CA LEU A 227 4.87 -20.47 -7.34
C LEU A 227 6.19 -20.86 -7.98
N SER A 228 6.80 -22.01 -7.61
CA SER A 228 8.01 -22.50 -8.28
C SER A 228 7.80 -22.87 -9.74
N GLN A 229 6.59 -23.31 -10.10
CA GLN A 229 6.21 -23.63 -11.48
C GLN A 229 5.71 -22.40 -12.26
N HIS A 230 5.37 -21.32 -11.56
CA HIS A 230 4.78 -20.09 -12.11
C HIS A 230 5.51 -18.83 -11.60
N PRO A 231 6.79 -18.62 -11.96
CA PRO A 231 7.64 -17.55 -11.39
C PRO A 231 7.16 -16.13 -11.72
N ASN A 232 6.34 -15.97 -12.76
CA ASN A 232 5.76 -14.67 -13.16
C ASN A 232 4.50 -14.30 -12.37
N ILE A 233 3.98 -15.22 -11.55
CA ILE A 233 2.76 -15.00 -10.78
C ILE A 233 3.07 -14.28 -9.47
N VAL A 234 2.22 -13.31 -9.15
CA VAL A 234 2.10 -12.67 -7.84
C VAL A 234 0.70 -12.93 -7.32
N ILE A 235 0.58 -13.54 -6.15
CA ILE A 235 -0.70 -13.73 -5.45
C ILE A 235 -0.87 -12.60 -4.45
N ASP A 236 -2.06 -12.01 -4.39
CA ASP A 236 -2.39 -10.86 -3.55
C ASP A 236 -3.51 -11.24 -2.58
N GLY A 237 -3.28 -10.99 -1.30
CA GLY A 237 -4.20 -11.40 -0.24
C GLY A 237 -3.96 -10.67 1.07
N GLU A 238 -4.56 -11.21 2.12
CA GLU A 238 -4.50 -10.71 3.48
C GLU A 238 -4.07 -11.83 4.43
N LEU A 239 -3.11 -11.57 5.30
CA LEU A 239 -2.84 -12.40 6.47
C LEU A 239 -3.90 -12.10 7.50
N TYR A 240 -4.76 -13.07 7.78
CA TYR A 240 -5.96 -12.87 8.58
C TYR A 240 -6.28 -14.09 9.42
N THR A 241 -6.94 -13.88 10.54
CA THR A 241 -7.61 -14.87 11.37
C THR A 241 -8.77 -14.20 12.10
N ASP A 242 -9.82 -14.95 12.37
CA ASP A 242 -10.95 -14.58 13.22
C ASP A 242 -10.76 -14.95 14.69
N GLN A 243 -9.59 -15.54 15.05
CA GLN A 243 -9.30 -16.06 16.39
C GLN A 243 -8.51 -15.09 17.26
N MET A 244 -8.13 -13.94 16.73
CA MET A 244 -7.45 -12.87 17.48
C MET A 244 -7.74 -11.50 16.88
N PRO A 245 -7.74 -10.43 17.70
CA PRO A 245 -7.93 -9.06 17.20
C PRO A 245 -6.78 -8.61 16.32
N PHE A 246 -7.03 -7.57 15.49
CA PHE A 246 -6.05 -7.03 14.56
C PHE A 246 -4.74 -6.58 15.22
N GLU A 247 -4.83 -5.93 16.37
CA GLU A 247 -3.64 -5.41 17.09
C GLU A 247 -2.73 -6.55 17.52
N GLU A 248 -3.29 -7.64 18.03
CA GLU A 248 -2.58 -8.86 18.42
C GLU A 248 -1.97 -9.55 17.21
N LEU A 249 -2.77 -9.76 16.15
CA LEU A 249 -2.31 -10.30 14.87
C LEU A 249 -1.14 -9.50 14.31
N ALA A 250 -1.26 -8.18 14.27
CA ALA A 250 -0.23 -7.29 13.75
C ALA A 250 1.05 -7.31 14.58
N GLY A 251 0.92 -7.39 15.91
CA GLY A 251 2.04 -7.53 16.83
C GLY A 251 2.78 -8.85 16.62
N LEU A 252 2.02 -9.96 16.52
CA LEU A 252 2.54 -11.31 16.33
C LEU A 252 3.31 -11.46 15.01
N ILE A 253 2.72 -11.03 13.89
CA ILE A 253 3.35 -11.15 12.55
C ILE A 253 4.62 -10.27 12.42
N LYS A 254 4.67 -9.12 13.10
CA LYS A 254 5.82 -8.20 13.05
C LYS A 254 6.92 -8.54 14.06
N LYS A 255 6.70 -9.52 14.93
CA LYS A 255 7.64 -9.92 15.99
C LYS A 255 8.92 -10.48 15.38
N LYS A 256 10.07 -9.96 15.80
CA LYS A 256 11.39 -10.37 15.28
C LYS A 256 11.93 -11.67 15.91
N LYS A 257 11.57 -11.93 17.15
CA LYS A 257 11.95 -13.14 17.87
C LYS A 257 10.68 -13.93 18.16
N ILE A 258 10.53 -15.07 17.52
CA ILE A 258 9.39 -15.97 17.65
C ILE A 258 9.68 -16.96 18.76
N THR A 259 8.75 -17.15 19.69
CA THR A 259 8.78 -18.17 20.75
C THR A 259 7.93 -19.36 20.33
N ASP A 260 8.01 -20.50 21.08
CA ASP A 260 7.19 -21.68 20.79
C ASP A 260 5.69 -21.39 20.91
N ASP A 261 5.28 -20.56 21.87
CA ASP A 261 3.90 -20.09 22.02
C ASP A 261 3.45 -19.26 20.80
N ASP A 262 4.34 -18.39 20.28
CA ASP A 262 4.05 -17.63 19.06
C ASP A 262 3.86 -18.55 17.84
N VAL A 263 4.58 -19.66 17.75
CA VAL A 263 4.43 -20.62 16.63
C VAL A 263 3.01 -21.19 16.59
N GLU A 264 2.48 -21.61 17.73
CA GLU A 264 1.11 -22.13 17.81
C GLU A 264 0.09 -21.07 17.39
N ARG A 265 0.27 -19.82 17.83
CA ARG A 265 -0.58 -18.70 17.48
C ARG A 265 -0.48 -18.33 15.99
N LEU A 266 0.74 -18.39 15.41
CA LEU A 266 0.98 -18.15 13.98
C LEU A 266 0.33 -19.21 13.09
N MET A 267 0.16 -20.45 13.57
CA MET A 267 -0.57 -21.50 12.84
C MET A 267 -2.06 -21.20 12.68
N LYS A 268 -2.63 -20.30 13.48
CA LYS A 268 -4.00 -19.80 13.34
C LYS A 268 -4.16 -18.75 12.24
N VAL A 269 -3.05 -18.17 11.81
CA VAL A 269 -3.04 -17.14 10.74
C VAL A 269 -3.07 -17.83 9.38
N LYS A 270 -4.03 -17.46 8.55
CA LYS A 270 -4.15 -17.97 7.19
C LYS A 270 -3.92 -16.85 6.17
N TYR A 271 -3.50 -17.23 4.98
CA TYR A 271 -3.36 -16.32 3.85
C TYR A 271 -4.63 -16.35 3.01
N HIS A 272 -5.46 -15.34 3.18
CA HIS A 272 -6.73 -15.16 2.48
C HIS A 272 -6.48 -14.42 1.17
N VAL A 273 -6.51 -15.14 0.05
CA VAL A 273 -6.16 -14.60 -1.27
C VAL A 273 -7.39 -14.15 -2.04
N TYR A 274 -7.30 -13.00 -2.70
CA TYR A 274 -8.43 -12.35 -3.38
C TYR A 274 -8.09 -11.79 -4.76
N ASP A 275 -6.83 -11.77 -5.17
CA ASP A 275 -6.41 -11.38 -6.51
C ASP A 275 -5.09 -12.10 -6.90
N ILE A 276 -4.80 -12.11 -8.19
CA ILE A 276 -3.58 -12.67 -8.76
C ILE A 276 -3.12 -11.77 -9.91
N TYR A 277 -1.82 -11.62 -10.08
CA TYR A 277 -1.23 -10.84 -11.15
C TYR A 277 -0.20 -11.70 -11.89
N ASP A 278 -0.36 -11.82 -13.20
CA ASP A 278 0.61 -12.43 -14.08
C ASP A 278 1.41 -11.32 -14.79
N ARG A 279 2.73 -11.30 -14.58
CA ARG A 279 3.61 -10.31 -15.20
C ARG A 279 3.68 -10.41 -16.72
N THR A 280 3.32 -11.57 -17.28
CA THR A 280 3.27 -11.81 -18.72
C THR A 280 1.93 -11.42 -19.34
N LEU A 281 0.88 -11.28 -18.53
CA LEU A 281 -0.47 -10.93 -18.94
C LEU A 281 -1.01 -9.76 -18.10
N PRO A 282 -0.38 -8.57 -18.16
CA PRO A 282 -0.70 -7.44 -17.28
C PRO A 282 -2.13 -6.90 -17.45
N ASP A 283 -2.72 -7.08 -18.62
CA ASP A 283 -4.06 -6.56 -18.96
C ASP A 283 -5.18 -7.58 -18.70
N MET A 284 -4.87 -8.73 -18.07
CA MET A 284 -5.88 -9.74 -17.73
C MET A 284 -6.99 -9.14 -16.86
N PRO A 285 -8.27 -9.24 -17.27
CA PRO A 285 -9.40 -8.72 -16.51
C PRO A 285 -9.62 -9.48 -15.19
N TYR A 286 -10.22 -8.83 -14.18
CA TYR A 286 -10.44 -9.45 -12.87
C TYR A 286 -11.24 -10.75 -12.95
N SER A 287 -12.24 -10.84 -13.81
CA SER A 287 -13.02 -12.07 -13.98
C SER A 287 -12.17 -13.29 -14.37
N GLU A 288 -11.15 -13.10 -15.20
CA GLU A 288 -10.21 -14.15 -15.60
C GLU A 288 -9.17 -14.41 -14.48
N ARG A 289 -8.62 -13.34 -13.88
CA ARG A 289 -7.70 -13.47 -12.74
C ARG A 289 -8.32 -14.27 -11.60
N LEU A 290 -9.60 -14.07 -11.31
CA LEU A 290 -10.30 -14.82 -10.27
C LEU A 290 -10.37 -16.32 -10.59
N ALA A 291 -10.60 -16.69 -11.84
CA ALA A 291 -10.61 -18.09 -12.27
C ALA A 291 -9.20 -18.72 -12.15
N VAL A 292 -8.15 -18.00 -12.56
CA VAL A 292 -6.75 -18.42 -12.41
C VAL A 292 -6.39 -18.56 -10.93
N LEU A 293 -6.78 -17.60 -10.07
CA LEU A 293 -6.55 -17.65 -8.63
C LEU A 293 -7.23 -18.88 -7.99
N ALA A 294 -8.48 -19.14 -8.33
CA ALA A 294 -9.21 -20.31 -7.83
C ALA A 294 -8.52 -21.62 -8.23
N ALA A 295 -7.98 -21.71 -9.45
CA ALA A 295 -7.19 -22.86 -9.90
C ALA A 295 -5.85 -22.96 -9.14
N ALA A 296 -5.18 -21.85 -8.89
CA ALA A 296 -3.93 -21.79 -8.13
C ALA A 296 -4.12 -22.29 -6.69
N VAL A 297 -5.17 -21.81 -6.00
CA VAL A 297 -5.49 -22.20 -4.62
C VAL A 297 -5.73 -23.72 -4.54
N ARG A 298 -6.49 -24.30 -5.47
CA ARG A 298 -6.69 -25.78 -5.51
C ARG A 298 -5.37 -26.54 -5.64
N ARG A 299 -4.40 -26.03 -6.40
CA ARG A 299 -3.08 -26.66 -6.58
C ARG A 299 -2.17 -26.50 -5.34
N CYS A 300 -2.43 -25.52 -4.50
CA CYS A 300 -1.74 -25.37 -3.20
C CYS A 300 -2.24 -26.37 -2.15
N GLY A 301 -3.03 -27.38 -2.51
CA GLY A 301 -3.59 -28.38 -1.58
C GLY A 301 -4.71 -27.86 -0.71
N CYS A 302 -5.32 -26.73 -1.11
CA CYS A 302 -6.34 -26.03 -0.34
C CYS A 302 -7.73 -26.39 -0.83
N VAL A 303 -8.64 -26.68 0.07
CA VAL A 303 -10.06 -26.86 -0.24
C VAL A 303 -10.60 -25.49 -0.63
N ALA A 304 -10.98 -25.33 -1.90
CA ALA A 304 -11.81 -24.19 -2.28
C ALA A 304 -13.13 -24.35 -1.52
N ASN A 305 -13.47 -23.37 -0.69
CA ASN A 305 -14.84 -23.27 -0.21
C ASN A 305 -15.70 -23.15 -1.47
N ASP A 306 -16.50 -24.19 -1.77
CA ASP A 306 -17.41 -24.27 -2.92
C ASP A 306 -18.53 -23.22 -2.76
N ALA A 307 -18.19 -21.96 -3.01
CA ALA A 307 -19.13 -20.85 -3.04
C ALA A 307 -19.12 -20.14 -4.39
N PHE A 308 -18.99 -20.92 -5.48
CA PHE A 308 -19.46 -20.51 -6.79
C PHE A 308 -20.93 -20.92 -6.91
N HIS A 309 -21.83 -20.13 -6.33
CA HIS A 309 -23.26 -20.31 -6.54
C HIS A 309 -23.73 -19.35 -7.63
N SER A 310 -23.92 -19.89 -8.81
CA SER A 310 -24.91 -19.40 -9.76
C SER A 310 -26.29 -19.49 -9.10
N GLY A 311 -26.92 -18.34 -8.88
CA GLY A 311 -28.29 -18.08 -8.45
C GLY A 311 -29.16 -19.29 -8.04
N GLY A 312 -29.31 -19.50 -6.75
CA GLY A 312 -30.22 -20.48 -6.21
C GLY A 312 -30.39 -20.26 -4.70
N THR A 313 -31.61 -19.94 -4.30
CA THR A 313 -32.08 -19.87 -2.92
C THR A 313 -31.80 -21.18 -2.19
N HIS A 314 -30.91 -21.20 -1.17
CA HIS A 314 -30.95 -22.27 -0.16
C HIS A 314 -30.27 -21.91 1.17
N SER A 315 -31.05 -22.00 2.20
CA SER A 315 -30.92 -22.57 3.53
C SER A 315 -29.58 -22.43 4.27
N THR A 316 -29.60 -21.57 5.27
CA THR A 316 -28.59 -21.27 6.26
C THR A 316 -28.19 -22.39 7.23
N ALA A 317 -28.77 -23.58 7.12
CA ALA A 317 -28.53 -24.71 8.03
C ALA A 317 -27.39 -25.65 7.61
N SER A 318 -27.08 -25.78 6.30
CA SER A 318 -26.05 -26.71 5.80
C SER A 318 -24.61 -26.17 5.89
N ALA A 319 -24.41 -24.87 6.01
CA ALA A 319 -23.08 -24.27 6.11
C ALA A 319 -22.40 -24.49 7.47
N ARG A 320 -23.12 -24.88 8.50
CA ARG A 320 -22.60 -25.14 9.86
C ARG A 320 -22.12 -26.57 10.11
N MET A 321 -22.39 -27.51 9.24
CA MET A 321 -22.18 -28.95 9.51
C MET A 321 -21.00 -29.60 8.79
N LEU A 322 -20.20 -28.86 8.03
CA LEU A 322 -18.96 -29.36 7.37
C LEU A 322 -17.69 -28.81 8.03
N ARG A 323 -17.74 -28.44 9.31
CA ARG A 323 -16.57 -28.16 10.13
C ARG A 323 -16.15 -29.43 10.87
N SER A 324 -15.51 -30.36 10.19
CA SER A 324 -14.84 -31.48 10.83
C SER A 324 -13.44 -31.67 10.29
N ASP A 325 -12.46 -31.67 11.17
CA ASP A 325 -11.11 -32.28 11.17
C ASP A 325 -10.16 -32.04 10.00
N THR A 326 -10.59 -31.60 8.83
CA THR A 326 -9.72 -31.22 7.67
C THR A 326 -9.38 -29.72 7.61
N GLU A 327 -9.98 -28.89 8.44
CA GLU A 327 -9.73 -27.42 8.45
C GLU A 327 -8.35 -27.03 9.00
N ALA A 328 -7.71 -27.89 9.77
CA ALA A 328 -6.42 -27.60 10.39
C ALA A 328 -5.23 -27.53 9.41
N ALA A 329 -5.39 -28.02 8.18
CA ALA A 329 -4.29 -28.14 7.21
C ALA A 329 -4.21 -27.03 6.15
N THR A 330 -5.22 -26.16 6.00
CA THR A 330 -5.27 -25.19 4.88
C THR A 330 -4.71 -23.84 5.27
N MET A 331 -3.46 -23.53 4.86
CA MET A 331 -2.79 -22.25 5.13
C MET A 331 -3.20 -21.14 4.15
N VAL A 332 -3.74 -21.49 2.98
CA VAL A 332 -4.15 -20.55 1.92
C VAL A 332 -5.64 -20.70 1.65
N VAL A 333 -6.39 -19.63 1.72
CA VAL A 333 -7.85 -19.61 1.60
C VAL A 333 -8.28 -18.66 0.50
N LEU A 334 -9.11 -19.10 -0.43
CA LEU A 334 -9.73 -18.20 -1.41
C LEU A 334 -10.83 -17.39 -0.72
N VAL A 335 -10.74 -16.06 -0.82
CA VAL A 335 -11.76 -15.16 -0.26
C VAL A 335 -13.08 -15.35 -1.00
N ARG A 336 -14.18 -15.48 -0.24
CA ARG A 336 -15.54 -15.52 -0.79
C ARG A 336 -15.75 -14.34 -1.73
N THR A 337 -16.12 -14.62 -2.96
CA THR A 337 -16.29 -13.63 -4.01
C THR A 337 -17.61 -13.85 -4.70
N GLU A 338 -18.50 -12.87 -4.68
CA GLU A 338 -19.82 -12.95 -5.29
C GLU A 338 -19.97 -11.93 -6.42
N LYS A 339 -20.63 -12.35 -7.50
CA LYS A 339 -21.02 -11.46 -8.60
C LYS A 339 -22.38 -10.87 -8.28
N VAL A 340 -22.45 -9.56 -8.21
CA VAL A 340 -23.70 -8.82 -7.92
C VAL A 340 -24.15 -8.04 -9.14
N ALA A 341 -25.46 -8.09 -9.41
CA ALA A 341 -26.06 -7.48 -10.58
C ALA A 341 -26.48 -6.02 -10.35
N ALA A 342 -26.78 -5.65 -9.11
CA ALA A 342 -27.34 -4.34 -8.80
C ALA A 342 -26.91 -3.83 -7.42
N LEU A 343 -27.15 -2.55 -7.17
CA LEU A 343 -26.85 -1.88 -5.90
C LEU A 343 -27.64 -2.48 -4.72
N ALA A 344 -28.81 -3.07 -4.96
CA ALA A 344 -29.59 -3.76 -3.92
C ALA A 344 -28.84 -4.99 -3.39
N ASP A 345 -28.23 -5.79 -4.26
CA ASP A 345 -27.43 -6.95 -3.88
C ASP A 345 -26.20 -6.54 -3.07
N PHE A 346 -25.56 -5.43 -3.47
CA PHE A 346 -24.44 -4.85 -2.72
C PHE A 346 -24.85 -4.53 -1.28
N ARG A 347 -25.99 -3.87 -1.06
CA ARG A 347 -26.45 -3.50 0.29
C ARG A 347 -26.74 -4.72 1.15
N ARG A 348 -27.35 -5.75 0.57
CA ARG A 348 -27.63 -7.02 1.26
C ARG A 348 -26.33 -7.70 1.70
N LEU A 349 -25.36 -7.83 0.79
CA LEU A 349 -24.07 -8.44 1.09
C LEU A 349 -23.25 -7.62 2.08
N PHE A 350 -23.32 -6.29 1.99
CA PHE A 350 -22.66 -5.43 2.96
C PHE A 350 -23.18 -5.69 4.39
N ALA A 351 -24.51 -5.74 4.56
CA ALA A 351 -25.12 -6.05 5.86
C ALA A 351 -24.71 -7.45 6.34
N GLU A 352 -24.75 -8.46 5.46
CA GLU A 352 -24.34 -9.84 5.77
C GLU A 352 -22.88 -9.91 6.24
N PHE A 353 -21.96 -9.22 5.55
CA PHE A 353 -20.54 -9.24 5.91
C PHE A 353 -20.25 -8.49 7.21
N VAL A 354 -20.91 -7.36 7.45
CA VAL A 354 -20.78 -6.63 8.73
C VAL A 354 -21.33 -7.45 9.89
N GLU A 355 -22.49 -8.12 9.71
CA GLU A 355 -23.07 -9.04 10.71
C GLU A 355 -22.13 -10.23 11.00
N ALA A 356 -21.38 -10.69 9.99
CA ALA A 356 -20.37 -11.74 10.13
C ALA A 356 -19.05 -11.24 10.74
N GLY A 357 -18.93 -9.95 11.11
CA GLY A 357 -17.75 -9.36 11.77
C GLY A 357 -16.67 -8.83 10.84
N TYR A 358 -16.93 -8.70 9.54
CA TYR A 358 -15.98 -8.10 8.62
C TYR A 358 -16.03 -6.57 8.69
N GLU A 359 -14.88 -5.89 8.39
CA GLU A 359 -14.75 -4.42 8.42
C GLU A 359 -15.66 -3.71 7.40
N GLY A 360 -16.12 -4.41 6.38
CA GLY A 360 -16.92 -3.89 5.28
C GLY A 360 -16.81 -4.76 4.03
N ILE A 361 -16.76 -4.10 2.88
CA ILE A 361 -16.86 -4.78 1.58
C ILE A 361 -15.86 -4.21 0.57
N MET A 362 -15.34 -5.07 -0.31
CA MET A 362 -14.51 -4.71 -1.45
C MET A 362 -15.29 -4.95 -2.73
N LEU A 363 -15.24 -4.01 -3.68
CA LEU A 363 -15.89 -4.10 -4.98
C LEU A 363 -14.85 -4.07 -6.08
N ARG A 364 -15.05 -4.89 -7.12
CA ARG A 364 -14.16 -5.02 -8.28
C ARG A 364 -14.94 -5.02 -9.58
N ASN A 365 -14.55 -4.18 -10.53
CA ASN A 365 -15.07 -4.26 -11.89
C ASN A 365 -14.60 -5.55 -12.55
N ALA A 366 -15.52 -6.27 -13.21
CA ALA A 366 -15.23 -7.56 -13.87
C ALA A 366 -14.13 -7.43 -14.93
N ALA A 367 -14.16 -6.34 -15.71
CA ALA A 367 -13.16 -6.02 -16.74
C ALA A 367 -11.96 -5.23 -16.19
N GLY A 368 -11.88 -5.00 -14.87
CA GLY A 368 -10.81 -4.21 -14.27
C GLY A 368 -9.46 -4.91 -14.32
N ILE A 369 -8.42 -4.23 -14.83
CA ILE A 369 -7.04 -4.74 -14.85
C ILE A 369 -6.33 -4.53 -13.52
N TYR A 370 -5.27 -5.28 -13.27
CA TYR A 370 -4.46 -5.12 -12.06
C TYR A 370 -3.41 -4.02 -12.26
N CYS A 371 -3.58 -2.89 -11.60
CA CYS A 371 -2.65 -1.75 -11.69
C CYS A 371 -1.70 -1.77 -10.48
N ALA A 372 -0.54 -2.39 -10.61
CA ALA A 372 0.48 -2.43 -9.55
C ALA A 372 0.91 -1.02 -9.14
N ASN A 373 1.17 -0.81 -7.84
CA ASN A 373 1.57 0.47 -7.24
C ASN A 373 0.63 1.65 -7.57
N TYR A 374 -0.64 1.38 -7.85
CA TYR A 374 -1.61 2.40 -8.25
C TYR A 374 -2.93 2.25 -7.49
N ARG A 375 -3.55 3.39 -7.17
CA ARG A 375 -4.89 3.43 -6.57
C ARG A 375 -5.95 3.39 -7.67
N SER A 376 -6.44 2.19 -7.97
CA SER A 376 -7.35 1.92 -9.07
C SER A 376 -8.80 2.26 -8.73
N ASN A 377 -9.53 2.77 -9.73
CA ASN A 377 -10.98 2.92 -9.64
C ASN A 377 -11.72 1.59 -9.88
N ASP A 378 -11.06 0.59 -10.44
CA ASP A 378 -11.63 -0.73 -10.68
C ASP A 378 -11.61 -1.63 -9.42
N LEU A 379 -10.96 -1.15 -8.35
CA LEU A 379 -10.97 -1.73 -7.01
C LEU A 379 -11.40 -0.66 -6.03
N GLN A 380 -12.54 -0.85 -5.38
CA GLN A 380 -13.07 0.11 -4.41
C GLN A 380 -13.45 -0.58 -3.10
N LYS A 381 -13.34 0.14 -2.00
CA LYS A 381 -13.71 -0.32 -0.66
C LYS A 381 -14.86 0.50 -0.12
N TYR A 382 -15.78 -0.15 0.56
CA TYR A 382 -16.85 0.48 1.31
C TYR A 382 -16.86 -0.04 2.73
N LYS A 383 -17.00 0.87 3.66
CA LYS A 383 -17.21 0.62 5.08
C LYS A 383 -17.98 1.78 5.66
N GLU A 384 -18.82 1.50 6.60
CA GLU A 384 -19.50 2.53 7.37
C GLU A 384 -18.56 3.05 8.46
N PHE A 385 -18.86 4.27 8.87
CA PHE A 385 -18.18 4.92 9.97
C PHE A 385 -19.23 5.25 11.00
N MET A 386 -18.90 5.02 12.26
CA MET A 386 -19.64 5.54 13.39
C MET A 386 -19.31 7.03 13.56
N GLU A 387 -20.24 7.76 14.13
CA GLU A 387 -20.08 9.17 14.44
C GLU A 387 -20.62 9.40 15.86
N GLU A 388 -19.78 9.98 16.70
CA GLU A 388 -20.12 10.26 18.09
C GLU A 388 -19.44 11.55 18.55
N GLU A 389 -19.94 12.16 19.61
CA GLU A 389 -19.37 13.38 20.20
C GLU A 389 -18.54 13.05 21.43
N TYR A 390 -17.31 13.55 21.43
CA TYR A 390 -16.37 13.36 22.52
C TYR A 390 -15.91 14.72 23.05
N ARG A 391 -15.76 14.83 24.36
CA ARG A 391 -15.27 16.02 25.01
C ARG A 391 -13.76 16.17 24.78
N ILE A 392 -13.33 17.34 24.36
CA ILE A 392 -11.91 17.73 24.31
C ILE A 392 -11.46 18.03 25.73
N ILE A 393 -10.45 17.32 26.21
CA ILE A 393 -9.88 17.50 27.55
C ILE A 393 -8.50 18.15 27.52
N ASP A 394 -7.79 18.05 26.38
CA ASP A 394 -6.46 18.60 26.16
C ASP A 394 -6.15 18.66 24.65
N PHE A 395 -4.99 19.19 24.29
CA PHE A 395 -4.50 19.18 22.93
C PHE A 395 -2.97 19.09 22.87
N THR A 396 -2.46 18.56 21.76
CA THR A 396 -1.03 18.49 21.48
C THR A 396 -0.76 18.85 20.02
N GLN A 397 0.49 19.05 19.67
CA GLN A 397 0.86 19.33 18.28
C GLN A 397 1.17 18.02 17.51
N GLY A 398 0.83 18.01 16.23
CA GLY A 398 1.20 16.95 15.33
C GLY A 398 2.70 16.96 14.98
N GLU A 399 3.18 15.83 14.48
CA GLU A 399 4.57 15.64 14.05
C GLU A 399 4.72 15.63 12.53
N GLY A 400 5.94 15.76 12.03
CA GLY A 400 6.27 15.64 10.62
C GLY A 400 5.54 16.67 9.75
N ARG A 401 4.66 16.20 8.85
CA ARG A 401 3.87 17.07 7.97
C ARG A 401 2.84 17.93 8.71
N ASP A 402 2.40 17.48 9.85
CA ASP A 402 1.41 18.15 10.70
C ASP A 402 2.07 18.98 11.84
N ALA A 403 3.37 19.22 11.76
CA ALA A 403 4.08 20.01 12.76
C ALA A 403 3.45 21.39 12.99
N GLY A 404 3.17 21.71 14.26
CA GLY A 404 2.48 22.92 14.69
C GLY A 404 0.95 22.90 14.48
N ALA A 405 0.37 21.82 13.96
CA ALA A 405 -1.06 21.67 13.83
C ALA A 405 -1.64 20.91 15.03
N VAL A 406 -2.86 21.24 15.43
CA VAL A 406 -3.51 20.64 16.58
C VAL A 406 -3.82 19.15 16.35
N ILE A 407 -3.63 18.38 17.40
CA ILE A 407 -4.19 17.04 17.64
C ILE A 407 -4.99 17.18 18.94
N TRP A 408 -6.29 16.97 18.89
CA TRP A 408 -7.14 17.02 20.06
C TRP A 408 -6.94 15.77 20.92
N VAL A 409 -6.97 15.94 22.24
CA VAL A 409 -7.05 14.86 23.21
C VAL A 409 -8.48 14.82 23.71
N CYS A 410 -9.15 13.70 23.47
CA CYS A 410 -10.56 13.50 23.80
C CYS A 410 -10.72 12.38 24.83
N GLU A 411 -11.86 12.37 25.51
CA GLU A 411 -12.21 11.40 26.53
C GLU A 411 -13.52 10.70 26.18
N THR A 412 -13.57 9.38 26.38
CA THR A 412 -14.79 8.59 26.28
C THR A 412 -15.65 8.75 27.53
N ALA A 413 -16.91 8.33 27.49
CA ALA A 413 -17.83 8.42 28.64
C ALA A 413 -17.35 7.65 29.88
N ASP A 414 -16.51 6.60 29.67
CA ASP A 414 -15.90 5.80 30.73
C ASP A 414 -14.47 6.27 31.12
N GLY A 415 -14.08 7.49 30.73
CA GLY A 415 -12.85 8.14 31.15
C GLY A 415 -11.59 7.70 30.40
N LYS A 416 -11.71 7.02 29.26
CA LYS A 416 -10.55 6.61 28.47
C LYS A 416 -10.12 7.70 27.51
N VAL A 417 -8.83 7.98 27.48
CA VAL A 417 -8.23 9.07 26.70
C VAL A 417 -7.71 8.56 25.36
N PHE A 418 -7.96 9.34 24.31
CA PHE A 418 -7.48 9.07 22.95
C PHE A 418 -7.22 10.36 22.19
N THR A 419 -6.42 10.30 21.12
CA THR A 419 -6.06 11.46 20.32
C THR A 419 -6.80 11.48 18.99
N VAL A 420 -7.17 12.67 18.52
CA VAL A 420 -7.97 12.88 17.31
C VAL A 420 -7.34 13.96 16.44
N ARG A 421 -7.01 13.60 15.20
CA ARG A 421 -6.61 14.56 14.19
C ARG A 421 -7.85 15.18 13.55
N PRO A 422 -8.08 16.50 13.66
CA PRO A 422 -9.24 17.14 13.05
C PRO A 422 -9.08 17.26 11.52
N ARG A 423 -10.20 17.31 10.80
CA ARG A 423 -10.27 17.74 9.41
C ARG A 423 -9.96 19.24 9.33
N GLY A 424 -9.50 19.68 8.17
CA GLY A 424 -9.17 21.07 7.92
C GLY A 424 -7.82 21.25 7.23
N SER A 425 -7.57 22.43 6.70
CA SER A 425 -6.30 22.79 6.12
C SER A 425 -5.20 22.84 7.20
N LEU A 426 -3.94 22.71 6.80
CA LEU A 426 -2.82 22.78 7.75
C LEU A 426 -2.81 24.12 8.52
N ASN A 427 -3.09 25.23 7.82
CA ASN A 427 -3.14 26.55 8.45
C ASN A 427 -4.27 26.65 9.48
N GLN A 428 -5.48 26.23 9.11
CA GLN A 428 -6.61 26.19 10.04
C GLN A 428 -6.32 25.35 11.30
N ARG A 429 -5.64 24.21 11.14
CA ARG A 429 -5.28 23.36 12.28
C ARG A 429 -4.15 23.96 13.12
N ARG A 430 -3.29 24.80 12.55
CA ARG A 430 -2.31 25.60 13.27
C ARG A 430 -2.96 26.72 14.07
N ASP A 431 -3.93 27.41 13.46
CA ASP A 431 -4.73 28.43 14.14
C ASP A 431 -5.45 27.83 15.34
N TRP A 432 -6.05 26.65 15.18
CA TRP A 432 -6.66 25.92 16.29
C TRP A 432 -5.66 25.49 17.37
N PHE A 433 -4.42 25.19 17.01
CA PHE A 433 -3.38 24.91 18.01
C PHE A 433 -3.01 26.14 18.82
N SER A 434 -2.87 27.30 18.18
CA SER A 434 -2.58 28.56 18.87
C SER A 434 -3.72 29.00 19.81
N ASP A 435 -4.94 28.63 19.50
CA ASP A 435 -6.15 28.93 20.26
C ASP A 435 -6.66 27.72 21.08
N GLY A 436 -5.84 26.70 21.29
CA GLY A 436 -6.24 25.38 21.81
C GLY A 436 -7.04 25.42 23.10
N ASP A 437 -6.64 26.26 24.04
CA ASP A 437 -7.33 26.42 25.33
C ASP A 437 -8.81 26.81 25.21
N LYS A 438 -9.18 27.53 24.14
CA LYS A 438 -10.59 27.93 23.88
C LYS A 438 -11.49 26.75 23.56
N TYR A 439 -10.92 25.60 23.23
CA TYR A 439 -11.65 24.39 22.80
C TYR A 439 -11.70 23.32 23.88
N ILE A 440 -10.92 23.43 24.95
CA ILE A 440 -10.99 22.52 26.10
C ILE A 440 -12.41 22.58 26.71
N GLY A 441 -12.97 21.42 26.98
CA GLY A 441 -14.34 21.26 27.49
C GLY A 441 -15.44 21.27 26.43
N LYS A 442 -15.13 21.60 25.16
CA LYS A 442 -16.09 21.54 24.05
C LYS A 442 -16.18 20.14 23.47
N ASN A 443 -17.28 19.84 22.78
CA ASN A 443 -17.47 18.58 22.10
C ASN A 443 -16.91 18.64 20.67
N LEU A 444 -16.26 17.56 20.29
CA LEU A 444 -15.79 17.29 18.94
C LEU A 444 -16.60 16.12 18.36
N THR A 445 -17.27 16.34 17.26
CA THR A 445 -17.83 15.22 16.48
C THR A 445 -16.69 14.44 15.86
N VAL A 446 -16.56 13.18 16.25
CA VAL A 446 -15.50 12.26 15.78
C VAL A 446 -16.13 11.17 14.93
N ILE A 447 -15.52 10.94 13.75
CA ILE A 447 -15.85 9.81 12.89
C ILE A 447 -14.79 8.75 13.12
N TYR A 448 -15.21 7.50 13.35
CA TYR A 448 -14.32 6.36 13.56
C TYR A 448 -14.90 5.10 12.95
N GLN A 449 -14.10 4.04 12.85
CA GLN A 449 -14.53 2.80 12.18
C GLN A 449 -15.30 1.89 13.13
N GLU A 450 -14.76 1.71 14.31
CA GLU A 450 -15.23 0.83 15.36
C GLU A 450 -14.58 1.23 16.68
N LEU A 451 -14.96 0.63 17.77
CA LEU A 451 -14.22 0.74 19.03
C LEU A 451 -13.15 -0.36 19.10
N THR A 452 -12.00 -0.03 19.69
CA THR A 452 -10.97 -1.01 20.06
C THR A 452 -11.48 -1.86 21.22
N GLU A 453 -10.77 -2.94 21.56
CA GLU A 453 -11.08 -3.76 22.76
C GLU A 453 -11.12 -2.91 24.05
N ASP A 454 -10.27 -1.87 24.11
CA ASP A 454 -10.30 -0.90 25.20
C ASP A 454 -11.50 0.07 25.14
N GLY A 455 -12.39 -0.04 24.16
CA GLY A 455 -13.52 0.86 23.98
C GLY A 455 -13.17 2.27 23.47
N LYS A 456 -11.99 2.46 22.86
CA LYS A 456 -11.57 3.73 22.24
C LYS A 456 -11.89 3.73 20.74
N PRO A 457 -12.24 4.89 20.15
CA PRO A 457 -12.42 5.01 18.72
C PRO A 457 -11.17 4.57 17.92
N ARG A 458 -11.36 3.67 16.96
CA ARG A 458 -10.30 3.20 16.05
C ARG A 458 -10.19 4.11 14.83
N PHE A 459 -9.00 4.61 14.53
CA PHE A 459 -8.71 5.59 13.47
C PHE A 459 -9.61 6.85 13.53
N PRO A 460 -9.69 7.53 14.68
CA PRO A 460 -10.59 8.65 14.87
C PRO A 460 -10.18 9.86 14.03
N VAL A 461 -11.17 10.54 13.45
CA VAL A 461 -11.00 11.78 12.69
C VAL A 461 -12.01 12.80 13.19
N GLY A 462 -11.54 13.96 13.66
CA GLY A 462 -12.44 15.06 14.06
C GLY A 462 -13.15 15.65 12.85
N LYS A 463 -14.49 15.59 12.85
CA LYS A 463 -15.35 16.08 11.77
C LYS A 463 -15.72 17.54 11.93
N ALA A 464 -16.20 17.89 13.13
CA ALA A 464 -16.67 19.24 13.43
C ALA A 464 -16.53 19.55 14.93
N LEU A 465 -16.06 20.76 15.25
CA LEU A 465 -16.12 21.31 16.58
C LEU A 465 -17.56 21.78 16.84
N ARG A 466 -18.17 21.38 17.96
CA ARG A 466 -19.45 21.90 18.42
C ARG A 466 -19.22 23.15 19.24
N VAL A 467 -19.32 24.29 18.58
CA VAL A 467 -19.21 25.60 19.25
C VAL A 467 -20.63 25.97 19.70
N GLY A 468 -20.94 25.63 20.96
CA GLY A 468 -22.02 26.11 21.77
C GLY A 468 -23.46 26.15 21.21
N TYR A 469 -24.34 25.51 21.90
CA TYR A 469 -25.63 26.14 22.23
C TYR A 469 -25.56 26.62 23.67
#